data_22f6938c0e50059edf08ae85f599d44f
#
_entry.id   22f6938c0e50059edf08ae85f599d44f
#
_cell.length_a   1.000
_cell.length_b   1.000
_cell.length_c   1.000
_cell.angle_alpha   90.00
_cell.angle_beta   90.00
_cell.angle_gamma   90.00
#
_symmetry.space_group_name_H-M   'P 1'
#
loop_
_entity.id
_entity.type
_entity.pdbx_description
1 polymer ?
#
loop_
_entity_poly.entity_id
_entity_poly.type
_entity_poly.pdbx_seq_one_letter_code
_entity_poly.pdbx_strand_id
1 'polypeptide(L)'
;GCTIKLNEEPIREYLESNVTLLRWLISEGYEDKKTLERRAQAMEAWLEKPILMEADHDAEYAAVIEIDLNSITEPLLACPNDPDDIKPLSEVANTHIDEVFIGSCMTNIGHFRAAGKLLENESELPSKLWVSPPTKMDKHQLTEEGYYDIFENAGVRLEMPGCSLCMGNQARVEAESTVVSTS
;
A
#
# COMPACT_ATOMS: atom_id res chain seq x y z
N GLY A 1 -4.33 24.11 -11.32
CA GLY A 1 -3.81 23.39 -10.15
C GLY A 1 -4.94 22.98 -9.23
N CYS A 2 -4.76 21.90 -8.47
CA CYS A 2 -5.69 21.51 -7.43
C CYS A 2 -5.11 21.91 -6.07
N THR A 3 -5.92 22.49 -5.20
CA THR A 3 -5.56 22.69 -3.81
C THR A 3 -6.35 21.71 -2.97
N ILE A 4 -5.64 20.97 -2.13
CA ILE A 4 -6.22 19.99 -1.23
C ILE A 4 -6.01 20.50 0.19
N LYS A 5 -7.07 20.49 1.00
CA LYS A 5 -6.94 20.76 2.42
C LYS A 5 -6.25 19.57 3.06
N LEU A 6 -5.08 19.81 3.64
CA LEU A 6 -4.29 18.76 4.29
C LEU A 6 -4.75 18.56 5.73
N ASN A 7 -4.79 17.32 6.19
CA ASN A 7 -4.94 16.96 7.59
C ASN A 7 -3.59 16.59 8.18
N GLU A 8 -3.34 17.02 9.42
CA GLU A 8 -2.09 16.73 10.11
C GLU A 8 -1.88 15.23 10.35
N GLU A 9 -2.91 14.53 10.79
CA GLU A 9 -2.82 13.13 11.23
C GLU A 9 -2.30 12.18 10.14
N PRO A 10 -2.86 12.14 8.91
CA PRO A 10 -2.32 11.28 7.85
C PRO A 10 -0.90 11.66 7.42
N ILE A 11 -0.54 12.94 7.49
CA ILE A 11 0.82 13.40 7.17
C ILE A 11 1.77 12.94 8.26
N ARG A 12 1.37 13.02 9.51
CA ARG A 12 2.15 12.54 10.66
C ARG A 12 2.45 11.05 10.51
N GLU A 13 1.44 10.21 10.29
CA GLU A 13 1.60 8.77 10.09
C GLU A 13 2.55 8.45 8.93
N TYR A 14 2.38 9.16 7.81
CA TYR A 14 3.26 9.01 6.65
C TYR A 14 4.71 9.36 6.97
N LEU A 15 4.96 10.47 7.67
CA LEU A 15 6.32 10.90 8.02
C LEU A 15 6.95 9.98 9.06
N GLU A 16 6.21 9.51 10.06
CA GLU A 16 6.69 8.54 11.05
C GLU A 16 7.14 7.23 10.39
N SER A 17 6.34 6.73 9.46
CA SER A 17 6.68 5.55 8.66
C SER A 17 7.96 5.77 7.83
N ASN A 18 8.09 6.94 7.20
CA ASN A 18 9.28 7.27 6.42
C ASN A 18 10.53 7.45 7.29
N VAL A 19 10.42 8.07 8.46
CA VAL A 19 11.52 8.18 9.42
C VAL A 19 12.00 6.78 9.83
N THR A 20 11.07 5.89 10.15
CA THR A 20 11.38 4.49 10.47
C THR A 20 12.14 3.80 9.34
N LEU A 21 11.67 3.94 8.10
CA LEU A 21 12.35 3.40 6.92
C LEU A 21 13.76 3.98 6.75
N LEU A 22 13.91 5.29 6.82
CA LEU A 22 15.21 5.94 6.65
C LEU A 22 16.21 5.53 7.75
N ARG A 23 15.75 5.43 8.99
CA ARG A 23 16.60 4.97 10.12
C ARG A 23 17.01 3.51 9.95
N TRP A 24 16.10 2.67 9.47
CA TRP A 24 16.41 1.27 9.16
C TRP A 24 17.45 1.16 8.03
N LEU A 25 17.29 1.90 6.91
CA LEU A 25 18.27 1.93 5.82
C LEU A 25 19.65 2.39 6.29
N ILE A 26 19.71 3.35 7.19
CA ILE A 26 20.97 3.82 7.81
C ILE A 26 21.63 2.69 8.61
N SER A 27 20.84 1.92 9.38
CA SER A 27 21.37 0.79 10.17
C SER A 27 21.87 -0.36 9.29
N GLU A 28 21.24 -0.58 8.15
CA GLU A 28 21.68 -1.58 7.15
C GLU A 28 22.90 -1.14 6.34
N GLY A 29 23.43 0.05 6.58
CA GLY A 29 24.64 0.53 5.90
C GLY A 29 24.43 1.03 4.47
N TYR A 30 23.24 1.57 4.18
CA TYR A 30 22.97 2.14 2.86
C TYR A 30 23.95 3.27 2.52
N GLU A 31 24.43 3.30 1.26
CA GLU A 31 25.59 4.12 0.85
C GLU A 31 25.41 5.63 1.09
N ASP A 32 24.23 6.19 0.84
CA ASP A 32 23.97 7.63 1.01
C ASP A 32 23.44 8.00 2.41
N LYS A 33 24.14 7.52 3.43
CA LYS A 33 23.80 7.74 4.83
C LYS A 33 23.56 9.22 5.16
N LYS A 34 24.39 10.12 4.64
CA LYS A 34 24.31 11.56 4.92
C LYS A 34 22.98 12.18 4.45
N THR A 35 22.52 11.81 3.26
CA THR A 35 21.22 12.28 2.74
C THR A 35 20.06 11.67 3.52
N LEU A 36 20.14 10.38 3.87
CA LEU A 36 19.12 9.72 4.67
C LEU A 36 18.97 10.36 6.05
N GLU A 37 20.10 10.64 6.75
CA GLU A 37 20.08 11.32 8.04
C GLU A 37 19.46 12.71 7.96
N ARG A 38 19.85 13.52 6.97
CA ARG A 38 19.29 14.86 6.77
C ARG A 38 17.78 14.82 6.52
N ARG A 39 17.29 13.86 5.73
CA ARG A 39 15.85 13.68 5.46
C ARG A 39 15.11 13.24 6.72
N ALA A 40 15.63 12.25 7.43
CA ALA A 40 15.02 11.79 8.68
C ALA A 40 14.92 12.93 9.70
N GLN A 41 15.99 13.69 9.91
CA GLN A 41 15.99 14.84 10.81
C GLN A 41 14.99 15.92 10.40
N ALA A 42 14.84 16.20 9.10
CA ALA A 42 13.87 17.18 8.64
C ALA A 42 12.43 16.72 8.91
N MET A 43 12.14 15.44 8.72
CA MET A 43 10.82 14.86 9.03
C MET A 43 10.56 14.84 10.54
N GLU A 44 11.54 14.46 11.36
CA GLU A 44 11.46 14.48 12.82
C GLU A 44 11.18 15.90 13.33
N ALA A 45 11.87 16.92 12.79
CA ALA A 45 11.64 18.32 13.15
C ALA A 45 10.22 18.79 12.78
N TRP A 46 9.67 18.33 11.65
CA TRP A 46 8.29 18.63 11.30
C TRP A 46 7.31 17.94 12.26
N LEU A 47 7.57 16.69 12.64
CA LEU A 47 6.75 15.93 13.61
C LEU A 47 6.68 16.57 14.98
N GLU A 48 7.78 17.23 15.40
CA GLU A 48 7.82 18.00 16.66
C GLU A 48 6.99 19.29 16.59
N LYS A 49 6.99 19.96 15.43
CA LYS A 49 6.26 21.21 15.20
C LYS A 49 5.61 21.22 13.82
N PRO A 50 4.46 20.57 13.66
CA PRO A 50 3.77 20.49 12.39
C PRO A 50 3.37 21.87 11.85
N ILE A 51 3.65 22.09 10.57
CA ILE A 51 3.18 23.27 9.83
C ILE A 51 2.54 22.74 8.55
N LEU A 52 1.25 22.99 8.41
CA LEU A 52 0.52 22.65 7.18
C LEU A 52 0.54 23.85 6.23
N MET A 53 0.72 23.55 4.94
CA MET A 53 0.50 24.56 3.91
C MET A 53 -0.99 24.72 3.69
N GLU A 54 -1.46 25.93 3.74
CA GLU A 54 -2.84 26.32 3.46
C GLU A 54 -2.91 27.20 2.23
N ALA A 55 -4.05 27.17 1.56
CA ALA A 55 -4.30 28.11 0.48
C ALA A 55 -4.43 29.53 1.03
N ASP A 56 -4.10 30.52 0.20
CA ASP A 56 -4.32 31.92 0.54
C ASP A 56 -5.81 32.15 0.83
N HIS A 57 -6.11 33.03 1.78
CA HIS A 57 -7.47 33.25 2.26
C HIS A 57 -8.41 33.82 1.18
N ASP A 58 -7.84 34.38 0.12
CA ASP A 58 -8.53 34.95 -1.05
C ASP A 58 -8.36 34.09 -2.32
N ALA A 59 -7.93 32.85 -2.17
CA ALA A 59 -7.79 31.94 -3.30
C ALA A 59 -9.14 31.68 -3.99
N GLU A 60 -9.19 31.90 -5.29
CA GLU A 60 -10.36 31.63 -6.11
C GLU A 60 -10.30 30.23 -6.72
N TYR A 61 -11.36 29.45 -6.60
CA TYR A 61 -11.48 28.11 -7.12
C TYR A 61 -12.49 28.04 -8.25
N ALA A 62 -12.13 27.39 -9.35
CA ALA A 62 -13.05 27.13 -10.46
C ALA A 62 -14.21 26.19 -10.05
N ALA A 63 -13.95 25.28 -9.13
CA ALA A 63 -14.96 24.39 -8.53
C ALA A 63 -14.48 23.91 -7.16
N VAL A 64 -15.44 23.61 -6.29
CA VAL A 64 -15.22 22.93 -5.00
C VAL A 64 -16.00 21.62 -5.05
N ILE A 65 -15.29 20.50 -4.83
CA ILE A 65 -15.87 19.16 -4.81
C ILE A 65 -15.70 18.62 -3.40
N GLU A 66 -16.82 18.29 -2.75
CA GLU A 66 -16.83 17.65 -1.44
C GLU A 66 -17.19 16.18 -1.60
N ILE A 67 -16.34 15.31 -1.05
CA ILE A 67 -16.54 13.86 -1.06
C ILE A 67 -16.60 13.40 0.40
N ASP A 68 -17.77 12.93 0.84
CA ASP A 68 -17.93 12.32 2.15
C ASP A 68 -17.45 10.86 2.08
N LEU A 69 -16.27 10.59 2.62
CA LEU A 69 -15.71 9.24 2.65
C LEU A 69 -16.54 8.26 3.50
N ASN A 70 -17.36 8.74 4.44
CA ASN A 70 -18.26 7.87 5.21
C ASN A 70 -19.40 7.29 4.36
N SER A 71 -19.66 7.86 3.20
CA SER A 71 -20.62 7.31 2.23
C SER A 71 -20.11 6.07 1.50
N ILE A 72 -18.79 5.82 1.54
CA ILE A 72 -18.16 4.66 0.91
C ILE A 72 -18.13 3.53 1.94
N THR A 73 -19.12 2.64 1.85
CA THR A 73 -19.35 1.59 2.86
C THR A 73 -18.82 0.21 2.47
N GLU A 74 -18.31 0.07 1.25
CA GLU A 74 -17.72 -1.17 0.75
C GLU A 74 -16.53 -0.88 -0.18
N PRO A 75 -15.64 -1.86 -0.43
CA PRO A 75 -14.55 -1.71 -1.38
C PRO A 75 -15.03 -1.39 -2.78
N LEU A 76 -14.32 -0.50 -3.46
CA LEU A 76 -14.52 -0.15 -4.86
C LEU A 76 -13.44 -0.81 -5.71
N LEU A 77 -13.85 -1.39 -6.83
CA LEU A 77 -12.97 -2.07 -7.76
C LEU A 77 -13.03 -1.42 -9.13
N ALA A 78 -11.87 -1.16 -9.73
CA ALA A 78 -11.77 -0.80 -11.13
C ALA A 78 -11.89 -2.07 -11.97
N CYS A 79 -12.82 -2.07 -12.94
CA CYS A 79 -13.00 -3.20 -13.83
C CYS A 79 -11.89 -3.28 -14.90
N PRO A 80 -11.66 -4.44 -15.51
CA PRO A 80 -10.57 -4.64 -16.45
C PRO A 80 -10.58 -3.64 -17.60
N ASN A 81 -9.41 -3.12 -17.93
CA ASN A 81 -9.11 -2.25 -19.06
C ASN A 81 -9.76 -0.86 -19.05
N ASP A 82 -10.51 -0.50 -18.02
CA ASP A 82 -11.11 0.83 -17.87
C ASP A 82 -11.04 1.31 -16.42
N PRO A 83 -10.12 2.23 -16.10
CA PRO A 83 -9.98 2.75 -14.74
C PRO A 83 -11.18 3.62 -14.29
N ASP A 84 -12.03 4.04 -15.22
CA ASP A 84 -13.23 4.82 -14.92
C ASP A 84 -14.47 3.91 -14.68
N ASP A 85 -14.41 2.62 -15.05
CA ASP A 85 -15.45 1.63 -14.74
C ASP A 85 -15.27 1.11 -13.30
N ILE A 86 -15.68 1.93 -12.35
CA ILE A 86 -15.60 1.62 -10.92
C ILE A 86 -16.89 0.98 -10.44
N LYS A 87 -16.80 -0.17 -9.80
CA LYS A 87 -17.94 -0.90 -9.22
C LYS A 87 -17.72 -1.22 -7.75
N PRO A 88 -18.77 -1.16 -6.93
CA PRO A 88 -18.71 -1.67 -5.57
C PRO A 88 -18.57 -3.20 -5.56
N LEU A 89 -17.95 -3.72 -4.51
CA LEU A 89 -17.70 -5.16 -4.36
C LEU A 89 -18.98 -5.99 -4.50
N SER A 90 -20.11 -5.50 -4.01
CA SER A 90 -21.42 -6.18 -4.09
C SER A 90 -21.88 -6.43 -5.52
N GLU A 91 -21.52 -5.58 -6.48
CA GLU A 91 -21.89 -5.75 -7.90
C GLU A 91 -21.01 -6.77 -8.63
N VAL A 92 -19.76 -6.93 -8.21
CA VAL A 92 -18.80 -7.87 -8.83
C VAL A 92 -18.60 -9.15 -8.02
N ALA A 93 -19.29 -9.28 -6.90
CA ALA A 93 -19.27 -10.49 -6.09
C ALA A 93 -19.69 -11.71 -6.95
N ASN A 94 -19.02 -12.84 -6.74
CA ASN A 94 -19.16 -14.08 -7.51
C ASN A 94 -18.50 -14.08 -8.91
N THR A 95 -17.77 -13.06 -9.30
CA THR A 95 -16.87 -13.16 -10.44
C THR A 95 -15.80 -14.23 -10.15
N HIS A 96 -15.55 -15.13 -11.10
CA HIS A 96 -14.48 -16.10 -10.95
C HIS A 96 -13.11 -15.40 -10.98
N ILE A 97 -12.27 -15.69 -10.00
CA ILE A 97 -10.93 -15.12 -9.86
C ILE A 97 -9.89 -16.23 -9.92
N ASP A 98 -9.01 -16.18 -10.90
CA ASP A 98 -7.93 -17.15 -11.06
C ASP A 98 -6.74 -16.82 -10.16
N GLU A 99 -6.37 -15.54 -10.10
CA GLU A 99 -5.22 -15.09 -9.35
C GLU A 99 -5.53 -13.83 -8.53
N VAL A 100 -4.90 -13.72 -7.37
CA VAL A 100 -4.98 -12.55 -6.48
C VAL A 100 -3.57 -12.03 -6.23
N PHE A 101 -3.38 -10.73 -6.30
CA PHE A 101 -2.11 -10.09 -6.00
C PHE A 101 -2.27 -9.04 -4.90
N ILE A 102 -1.53 -9.22 -3.79
CA ILE A 102 -1.42 -8.24 -2.70
C ILE A 102 0.00 -7.71 -2.72
N GLY A 103 0.14 -6.44 -3.05
CA GLY A 103 1.46 -5.83 -3.10
C GLY A 103 1.49 -4.57 -3.95
N SER A 104 2.60 -4.04 -4.05
CA SER A 104 3.16 -2.94 -4.83
C SER A 104 4.01 -2.03 -3.94
N CYS A 105 4.81 -1.15 -4.54
CA CYS A 105 5.59 -0.15 -3.80
C CYS A 105 4.73 0.87 -3.01
N MET A 106 3.42 0.92 -3.27
CA MET A 106 2.46 1.83 -2.60
C MET A 106 1.55 1.11 -1.60
N THR A 107 1.64 -0.21 -1.47
CA THR A 107 0.79 -0.97 -0.56
C THR A 107 1.33 -0.86 0.87
N ASN A 108 0.53 -0.29 1.77
CA ASN A 108 0.92 -0.15 3.17
C ASN A 108 1.05 -1.50 3.87
N ILE A 109 1.99 -1.63 4.81
CA ILE A 109 2.25 -2.86 5.58
C ILE A 109 0.99 -3.37 6.30
N GLY A 110 0.07 -2.49 6.68
CA GLY A 110 -1.21 -2.84 7.29
C GLY A 110 -2.08 -3.77 6.45
N HIS A 111 -2.01 -3.68 5.11
CA HIS A 111 -2.74 -4.58 4.21
C HIS A 111 -2.23 -6.02 4.32
N PHE A 112 -0.90 -6.19 4.43
CA PHE A 112 -0.29 -7.52 4.62
C PHE A 112 -0.64 -8.13 5.97
N ARG A 113 -0.66 -7.31 7.03
CA ARG A 113 -1.10 -7.75 8.36
C ARG A 113 -2.57 -8.16 8.36
N ALA A 114 -3.43 -7.39 7.68
CA ALA A 114 -4.84 -7.73 7.53
C ALA A 114 -5.02 -9.04 6.74
N ALA A 115 -4.31 -9.20 5.62
CA ALA A 115 -4.31 -10.44 4.85
C ALA A 115 -3.82 -11.63 5.68
N GLY A 116 -2.72 -11.48 6.44
CA GLY A 116 -2.20 -12.52 7.32
C GLY A 116 -3.20 -12.97 8.37
N LYS A 117 -3.93 -12.03 8.98
CA LYS A 117 -5.00 -12.39 9.95
C LYS A 117 -6.14 -13.19 9.30
N LEU A 118 -6.49 -12.89 8.05
CA LEU A 118 -7.52 -13.64 7.33
C LEU A 118 -7.04 -15.05 6.96
N LEU A 119 -5.75 -15.23 6.74
CA LEU A 119 -5.14 -16.49 6.31
C LEU A 119 -4.61 -17.37 7.46
N GLU A 120 -4.68 -16.91 8.70
CA GLU A 120 -4.05 -17.57 9.86
C GLU A 120 -4.43 -19.04 10.05
N ASN A 121 -5.63 -19.44 9.62
CA ASN A 121 -6.10 -20.82 9.74
C ASN A 121 -6.33 -21.49 8.39
N GLU A 122 -5.91 -20.87 7.30
CA GLU A 122 -6.09 -21.40 5.96
C GLU A 122 -4.86 -22.22 5.55
N SER A 123 -5.09 -23.35 4.91
CA SER A 123 -4.03 -24.22 4.39
C SER A 123 -4.14 -24.47 2.89
N GLU A 124 -5.25 -24.05 2.29
CA GLU A 124 -5.51 -24.19 0.85
C GLU A 124 -6.38 -23.01 0.39
N LEU A 125 -5.96 -22.33 -0.66
CA LEU A 125 -6.65 -21.18 -1.20
C LEU A 125 -7.36 -21.54 -2.50
N PRO A 126 -8.57 -20.99 -2.75
CA PRO A 126 -9.34 -21.27 -3.95
C PRO A 126 -8.72 -20.67 -5.22
N SER A 127 -7.86 -19.68 -5.07
CA SER A 127 -7.18 -18.97 -6.15
C SER A 127 -5.70 -18.81 -5.78
N LYS A 128 -4.86 -18.69 -6.79
CA LYS A 128 -3.43 -18.45 -6.61
C LYS A 128 -3.20 -17.06 -6.02
N LEU A 129 -2.61 -16.99 -4.84
CA LEU A 129 -2.34 -15.73 -4.16
C LEU A 129 -0.84 -15.39 -4.20
N TRP A 130 -0.56 -14.18 -4.61
CA TRP A 130 0.78 -13.60 -4.64
C TRP A 130 0.89 -12.48 -3.59
N VAL A 131 1.99 -12.43 -2.88
CA VAL A 131 2.30 -11.37 -1.92
C VAL A 131 3.67 -10.80 -2.21
N SER A 132 3.73 -9.47 -2.35
CA SER A 132 4.97 -8.72 -2.56
C SER A 132 4.96 -7.42 -1.74
N PRO A 133 5.67 -7.37 -0.62
CA PRO A 133 5.72 -6.16 0.20
C PRO A 133 6.47 -5.01 -0.52
N PRO A 134 6.24 -3.75 -0.13
CA PRO A 134 6.84 -2.60 -0.80
C PRO A 134 8.35 -2.52 -0.63
N THR A 135 8.87 -2.86 0.55
CA THR A 135 10.30 -2.71 0.88
C THR A 135 10.87 -3.94 1.59
N LYS A 136 12.20 -4.03 1.60
CA LYS A 136 12.91 -5.03 2.40
C LYS A 136 12.65 -4.85 3.90
N MET A 137 12.44 -3.63 4.36
CA MET A 137 12.08 -3.34 5.75
C MET A 137 10.72 -3.95 6.09
N ASP A 138 9.71 -3.76 5.24
CA ASP A 138 8.38 -4.33 5.46
C ASP A 138 8.44 -5.87 5.46
N LYS A 139 9.21 -6.45 4.53
CA LYS A 139 9.47 -7.90 4.53
C LYS A 139 10.06 -8.36 5.86
N HIS A 140 11.11 -7.69 6.33
CA HIS A 140 11.78 -8.02 7.58
C HIS A 140 10.80 -7.94 8.76
N GLN A 141 10.06 -6.86 8.86
CA GLN A 141 9.09 -6.63 9.92
C GLN A 141 7.96 -7.67 9.91
N LEU A 142 7.38 -7.97 8.74
CA LEU A 142 6.36 -9.00 8.59
C LEU A 142 6.88 -10.41 8.94
N THR A 143 8.18 -10.66 8.67
CA THR A 143 8.84 -11.92 9.05
C THR A 143 8.99 -12.01 10.57
N GLU A 144 9.46 -10.94 11.23
CA GLU A 144 9.59 -10.92 12.69
C GLU A 144 8.23 -11.03 13.40
N GLU A 145 7.17 -10.50 12.80
CA GLU A 145 5.80 -10.60 13.30
C GLU A 145 5.14 -11.97 13.01
N GLY A 146 5.81 -12.87 12.28
CA GLY A 146 5.33 -14.23 11.96
C GLY A 146 4.37 -14.32 10.78
N TYR A 147 4.09 -13.22 10.08
CA TYR A 147 3.16 -13.25 8.93
C TYR A 147 3.70 -14.01 7.73
N TYR A 148 5.01 -14.07 7.55
CA TYR A 148 5.59 -14.85 6.46
C TYR A 148 5.34 -16.35 6.63
N ASP A 149 5.40 -16.85 7.85
CA ASP A 149 5.08 -18.26 8.15
C ASP A 149 3.60 -18.57 7.88
N ILE A 150 2.70 -17.63 8.20
CA ILE A 150 1.27 -17.73 7.89
C ILE A 150 1.06 -17.81 6.38
N PHE A 151 1.68 -16.93 5.61
CA PHE A 151 1.56 -16.92 4.16
C PHE A 151 2.10 -18.21 3.52
N GLU A 152 3.25 -18.70 3.98
CA GLU A 152 3.83 -19.96 3.50
C GLU A 152 2.91 -21.15 3.80
N ASN A 153 2.37 -21.24 5.01
CA ASN A 153 1.44 -22.28 5.42
C ASN A 153 0.14 -22.27 4.61
N ALA A 154 -0.34 -21.08 4.23
CA ALA A 154 -1.52 -20.90 3.38
C ALA A 154 -1.23 -21.18 1.88
N GLY A 155 0.00 -21.49 1.50
CA GLY A 155 0.38 -21.74 0.10
C GLY A 155 0.50 -20.46 -0.76
N VAL A 156 0.71 -19.31 -0.13
CA VAL A 156 0.90 -18.03 -0.81
C VAL A 156 2.25 -18.00 -1.52
N ARG A 157 2.29 -17.51 -2.74
CA ARG A 157 3.53 -17.24 -3.45
C ARG A 157 4.12 -15.91 -3.02
N LEU A 158 5.26 -15.97 -2.35
CA LEU A 158 6.00 -14.82 -1.85
C LEU A 158 6.99 -14.31 -2.89
N GLU A 159 6.90 -13.04 -3.22
CA GLU A 159 7.78 -12.39 -4.19
C GLU A 159 8.73 -11.39 -3.51
N MET A 160 9.75 -10.98 -4.25
CA MET A 160 10.70 -9.97 -3.78
C MET A 160 9.98 -8.64 -3.57
N PRO A 161 10.36 -7.87 -2.52
CA PRO A 161 9.82 -6.54 -2.29
C PRO A 161 9.97 -5.62 -3.50
N GLY A 162 8.92 -4.83 -3.78
CA GLY A 162 8.92 -3.80 -4.81
C GLY A 162 7.80 -3.93 -5.84
N CYS A 163 8.09 -3.57 -7.09
CA CYS A 163 7.13 -3.46 -8.19
C CYS A 163 6.94 -4.78 -8.97
N SER A 164 6.74 -5.89 -8.31
CA SER A 164 6.70 -7.23 -8.92
C SER A 164 5.73 -7.36 -10.10
N LEU A 165 4.42 -7.29 -9.83
CA LEU A 165 3.37 -7.44 -10.85
C LEU A 165 3.27 -6.21 -11.73
N CYS A 166 3.30 -5.00 -11.16
CA CYS A 166 3.15 -3.74 -11.90
C CYS A 166 4.15 -3.60 -13.06
N MET A 167 5.35 -4.15 -12.90
CA MET A 167 6.39 -4.16 -13.93
C MET A 167 6.41 -5.43 -14.78
N GLY A 168 5.63 -6.45 -14.42
CA GLY A 168 5.59 -7.73 -15.11
C GLY A 168 6.92 -8.48 -15.18
N ASN A 169 7.82 -8.19 -14.25
CA ASN A 169 9.19 -8.75 -14.27
C ASN A 169 9.38 -9.96 -13.35
N GLN A 170 8.67 -10.05 -12.26
CA GLN A 170 8.79 -11.14 -11.27
C GLN A 170 7.47 -11.93 -11.16
N ALA A 171 6.38 -11.27 -10.83
CA ALA A 171 5.06 -11.85 -10.87
C ALA A 171 4.46 -11.69 -12.28
N ARG A 172 4.20 -12.81 -12.93
CA ARG A 172 3.51 -12.84 -14.22
C ARG A 172 2.27 -13.70 -14.07
N VAL A 173 1.14 -13.09 -14.34
CA VAL A 173 -0.15 -13.79 -14.38
C VAL A 173 -0.25 -14.63 -15.66
N GLU A 174 -1.07 -15.66 -15.63
CA GLU A 174 -1.33 -16.48 -16.79
C GLU A 174 -2.15 -15.73 -17.84
N ALA A 175 -2.01 -16.13 -19.09
CA ALA A 175 -2.79 -15.52 -20.17
C ALA A 175 -4.28 -15.77 -19.92
N GLU A 176 -5.08 -14.75 -20.19
CA GLU A 176 -6.56 -14.78 -20.05
C GLU A 176 -7.07 -15.00 -18.61
N SER A 177 -6.19 -14.96 -17.58
CA SER A 177 -6.62 -15.08 -16.19
C SER A 177 -7.31 -13.80 -15.69
N THR A 178 -8.32 -13.98 -14.85
CA THR A 178 -8.98 -12.89 -14.13
C THR A 178 -8.24 -12.65 -12.82
N VAL A 179 -7.73 -11.44 -12.63
CA VAL A 179 -6.87 -11.09 -11.50
C VAL A 179 -7.49 -9.99 -10.67
N VAL A 180 -7.48 -10.15 -9.35
CA VAL A 180 -7.75 -9.06 -8.40
C VAL A 180 -6.42 -8.58 -7.84
N SER A 181 -6.19 -7.28 -7.87
CA SER A 181 -4.93 -6.68 -7.42
C SER A 181 -5.16 -5.47 -6.53
N THR A 182 -4.24 -5.26 -5.58
CA THR A 182 -4.14 -4.03 -4.78
C THR A 182 -3.29 -2.96 -5.44
N SER A 183 -2.76 -3.21 -6.63
CA SER A 183 -1.90 -2.28 -7.37
C SER A 183 -2.50 -1.86 -8.69
#